data_ce59be5f0b7827488d0faee2131bba78
#
_entry.id   ce59be5f0b7827488d0faee2131bba78
#
_cell.length_a   1.000
_cell.length_b   1.000
_cell.length_c   1.000
_cell.angle_alpha   90.00
_cell.angle_beta   90.00
_cell.angle_gamma   90.00
#
_symmetry.space_group_name_H-M   'P 1'
#
loop_
_entity.id
_entity.type
_entity.pdbx_description
1 polymer ?
#
loop_
_entity_poly.entity_id
_entity_poly.type
_entity_poly.pdbx_seq_one_letter_code
_entity_poly.pdbx_strand_id
1 'polypeptide(L)'
;DLDKKIRGKKLTAIYNIHPGEPYMIDKFSYDIEDSIVAKVLAPHLLSDHNQPKQFTVSSLDEERKRLTHILNDSGYYRFNKDFIYYTADSTLGRQHVNVTLHLSKYVEGSGSKPTLHPRYIIKDVNFIPGDSTGFHLRKSVLEENTLIEKGKYFSATDLQKTYNSFSRLGAVHYTNINFHEVPHYDSLVIGKSFAYTTSATRYLNADIQISNNKPNTISFQPEGTNTAGDLGAAAILSYQNRNLFRGSEILSLDFRAAFEAIRGLEGYKNSNYEEYDVQARLQFPRFLAPFVTRNFRRRSSATSEVSVGWNLQNRPEFHRRVFSSAWRYHWINSVHHLIYDFDLLDVSYVYMPWISETFKQDYLDNATTRNAILRYNYQDLFILRTGFGLHYSSASHVYRLNVEFAGNFLDVCTTTSNDCSDSIHVRI
;
A
#
# COMPACT_ATOMS: atom_id res chain seq x y z
N ASP A 1 13.59 -43.66 3.51
CA ASP A 1 13.03 -44.80 2.80
C ASP A 1 12.01 -44.35 1.78
N LEU A 2 11.90 -45.11 0.67
CA LEU A 2 10.99 -44.81 -0.42
C LEU A 2 9.98 -45.96 -0.59
N ASP A 3 8.73 -45.70 -0.25
CA ASP A 3 7.62 -46.61 -0.50
C ASP A 3 6.91 -46.26 -1.80
N LYS A 4 6.71 -47.28 -2.66
CA LYS A 4 6.00 -47.11 -3.94
C LYS A 4 4.69 -47.87 -3.90
N LYS A 5 3.56 -47.19 -4.15
CA LYS A 5 2.25 -47.80 -4.32
C LYS A 5 1.75 -47.56 -5.76
N ILE A 6 1.53 -48.66 -6.47
CA ILE A 6 0.99 -48.62 -7.85
C ILE A 6 -0.47 -49.08 -7.81
N ARG A 7 -1.40 -48.23 -8.28
CA ARG A 7 -2.80 -48.55 -8.48
C ARG A 7 -3.18 -48.21 -9.92
N GLY A 8 -3.26 -49.22 -10.76
CA GLY A 8 -3.53 -49.04 -12.19
C GLY A 8 -2.43 -48.19 -12.85
N LYS A 9 -2.80 -47.06 -13.43
CA LYS A 9 -1.84 -46.10 -14.07
C LYS A 9 -1.31 -45.03 -13.14
N LYS A 10 -1.64 -45.06 -11.83
CA LYS A 10 -1.18 -44.08 -10.84
C LYS A 10 -0.08 -44.66 -9.99
N LEU A 11 1.08 -43.94 -9.91
CA LEU A 11 2.18 -44.21 -9.02
C LEU A 11 2.15 -43.20 -7.87
N THR A 12 2.11 -43.67 -6.63
CA THR A 12 2.29 -42.85 -5.43
C THR A 12 3.64 -43.22 -4.84
N ALA A 13 4.54 -42.23 -4.74
CA ALA A 13 5.83 -42.36 -4.08
C ALA A 13 5.72 -41.68 -2.72
N ILE A 14 6.02 -42.41 -1.65
CA ILE A 14 6.02 -41.92 -0.27
C ILE A 14 7.48 -41.90 0.21
N TYR A 15 7.99 -40.71 0.47
CA TYR A 15 9.34 -40.53 1.04
C TYR A 15 9.24 -40.45 2.56
N ASN A 16 9.71 -41.45 3.26
CA ASN A 16 9.81 -41.43 4.71
C ASN A 16 11.17 -40.85 5.10
N ILE A 17 11.14 -39.63 5.62
CA ILE A 17 12.35 -38.88 6.03
C ILE A 17 12.49 -39.02 7.54
N HIS A 18 13.64 -39.56 7.99
CA HIS A 18 14.01 -39.61 9.39
C HIS A 18 15.11 -38.56 9.62
N PRO A 19 14.78 -37.35 10.08
CA PRO A 19 15.79 -36.35 10.37
C PRO A 19 16.62 -36.76 11.57
N GLY A 20 17.93 -36.48 11.51
CA GLY A 20 18.81 -36.57 12.68
C GLY A 20 18.54 -35.45 13.68
N GLU A 21 19.15 -35.51 14.84
CA GLU A 21 19.06 -34.42 15.82
C GLU A 21 19.70 -33.14 15.26
N PRO A 22 19.06 -31.97 15.46
CA PRO A 22 19.54 -30.73 14.89
C PRO A 22 20.80 -30.23 15.61
N TYR A 23 21.71 -29.63 14.87
CA TYR A 23 22.81 -28.87 15.47
C TYR A 23 22.29 -27.55 16.02
N MET A 24 22.72 -27.21 17.25
CA MET A 24 22.34 -25.97 17.93
C MET A 24 23.54 -25.03 18.04
N ILE A 25 23.32 -23.73 17.89
CA ILE A 25 24.33 -22.70 18.08
C ILE A 25 24.49 -22.49 19.60
N ASP A 26 25.68 -22.75 20.12
CA ASP A 26 26.00 -22.50 21.52
C ASP A 26 26.49 -21.05 21.72
N LYS A 27 27.46 -20.64 20.91
CA LYS A 27 28.00 -19.28 20.94
C LYS A 27 28.00 -18.66 19.53
N PHE A 28 27.50 -17.42 19.43
CA PHE A 28 27.60 -16.61 18.22
C PHE A 28 28.55 -15.45 18.48
N SER A 29 29.61 -15.33 17.67
CA SER A 29 30.64 -14.30 17.80
C SER A 29 30.76 -13.47 16.54
N TYR A 30 31.24 -12.23 16.66
CA TYR A 30 31.46 -11.31 15.54
C TYR A 30 32.94 -10.92 15.51
N ASP A 31 33.58 -11.10 14.36
CA ASP A 31 34.96 -10.69 14.08
C ASP A 31 34.95 -9.70 12.92
N ILE A 32 34.95 -8.41 13.25
CA ILE A 32 34.81 -7.31 12.32
C ILE A 32 36.05 -6.41 12.49
N GLU A 33 37.01 -6.52 11.56
CA GLU A 33 38.23 -5.71 11.57
C GLU A 33 37.98 -4.21 11.34
N ASP A 34 36.94 -3.86 10.56
CA ASP A 34 36.59 -2.46 10.28
C ASP A 34 35.89 -1.84 11.49
N SER A 35 36.61 -1.03 12.26
CA SER A 35 36.11 -0.41 13.48
C SER A 35 34.92 0.53 13.27
N ILE A 36 34.77 1.12 12.06
CA ILE A 36 33.64 1.99 11.73
C ILE A 36 32.40 1.13 11.45
N VAL A 37 32.55 0.07 10.67
CA VAL A 37 31.48 -0.90 10.43
C VAL A 37 31.05 -1.56 11.75
N ALA A 38 32.01 -1.96 12.59
CA ALA A 38 31.74 -2.54 13.91
C ALA A 38 30.89 -1.59 14.78
N LYS A 39 31.19 -0.29 14.81
CA LYS A 39 30.38 0.71 15.53
C LYS A 39 28.97 0.86 14.99
N VAL A 40 28.81 0.82 13.65
CA VAL A 40 27.49 0.89 13.02
C VAL A 40 26.65 -0.34 13.35
N LEU A 41 27.28 -1.52 13.36
CA LEU A 41 26.58 -2.78 13.63
C LEU A 41 26.36 -3.03 15.13
N ALA A 42 27.19 -2.50 16.02
CA ALA A 42 27.14 -2.78 17.46
C ALA A 42 25.75 -2.73 18.11
N PRO A 43 24.90 -1.70 17.84
CA PRO A 43 23.54 -1.64 18.39
C PRO A 43 22.58 -2.68 17.79
N HIS A 44 22.99 -3.30 16.70
CA HIS A 44 22.18 -4.25 15.94
C HIS A 44 22.67 -5.69 16.04
N LEU A 45 23.84 -5.91 16.65
CA LEU A 45 24.32 -7.25 16.91
C LEU A 45 23.42 -7.91 17.96
N LEU A 46 23.04 -9.14 17.68
CA LEU A 46 22.15 -9.90 18.57
C LEU A 46 22.82 -10.07 19.93
N SER A 47 22.33 -9.35 20.92
CA SER A 47 22.73 -9.50 22.33
C SER A 47 22.02 -10.66 23.02
N ASP A 48 20.98 -11.21 22.39
CA ASP A 48 20.11 -12.26 22.94
C ASP A 48 20.60 -13.65 22.55
N HIS A 49 21.68 -14.11 23.24
CA HIS A 49 22.14 -15.47 23.11
C HIS A 49 21.43 -16.46 24.06
N ASN A 50 20.32 -16.04 24.68
CA ASN A 50 19.64 -16.87 25.69
C ASN A 50 18.67 -17.93 25.14
N GLN A 51 18.50 -18.03 23.81
CA GLN A 51 17.77 -19.16 23.24
C GLN A 51 18.66 -19.93 22.26
N PRO A 52 18.79 -21.23 22.44
CA PRO A 52 19.55 -22.05 21.54
C PRO A 52 18.90 -22.02 20.15
N LYS A 53 19.57 -21.37 19.21
CA LYS A 53 19.10 -21.26 17.84
C LYS A 53 19.63 -22.41 17.01
N GLN A 54 18.76 -23.06 16.23
CA GLN A 54 19.18 -24.15 15.35
C GLN A 54 20.17 -23.62 14.30
N PHE A 55 21.27 -24.36 14.12
CA PHE A 55 22.27 -24.09 13.09
C PHE A 55 21.73 -24.50 11.72
N THR A 56 21.24 -23.53 10.94
CA THR A 56 20.73 -23.77 9.59
C THR A 56 21.30 -22.75 8.62
N VAL A 57 21.47 -23.15 7.37
CA VAL A 57 21.91 -22.24 6.29
C VAL A 57 20.95 -21.06 6.14
N SER A 58 19.63 -21.31 6.26
CA SER A 58 18.61 -20.28 6.17
C SER A 58 18.78 -19.20 7.23
N SER A 59 18.95 -19.59 8.51
CA SER A 59 19.10 -18.62 9.61
C SER A 59 20.38 -17.77 9.47
N LEU A 60 21.47 -18.36 8.98
CA LEU A 60 22.71 -17.64 8.72
C LEU A 60 22.58 -16.69 7.51
N ASP A 61 21.90 -17.11 6.44
CA ASP A 61 21.68 -16.23 5.27
C ASP A 61 20.70 -15.08 5.59
N GLU A 62 19.71 -15.33 6.43
CA GLU A 62 18.81 -14.26 6.95
C GLU A 62 19.60 -13.21 7.75
N GLU A 63 20.51 -13.64 8.61
CA GLU A 63 21.37 -12.72 9.36
C GLU A 63 22.32 -11.95 8.43
N ARG A 64 22.92 -12.59 7.43
CA ARG A 64 23.71 -11.91 6.38
C ARG A 64 22.89 -10.83 5.69
N LYS A 65 21.66 -11.15 5.27
CA LYS A 65 20.74 -10.19 4.62
C LYS A 65 20.39 -9.04 5.54
N ARG A 66 20.09 -9.33 6.81
CA ARG A 66 19.74 -8.32 7.82
C ARG A 66 20.88 -7.33 8.04
N LEU A 67 22.10 -7.82 8.28
CA LEU A 67 23.28 -6.97 8.49
C LEU A 67 23.65 -6.19 7.21
N THR A 68 23.54 -6.82 6.03
CA THR A 68 23.72 -6.14 4.74
C THR A 68 22.75 -4.97 4.58
N HIS A 69 21.49 -5.17 4.93
CA HIS A 69 20.49 -4.11 4.85
C HIS A 69 20.82 -2.93 5.78
N ILE A 70 21.23 -3.21 7.03
CA ILE A 70 21.63 -2.19 7.99
C ILE A 70 22.82 -1.37 7.47
N LEU A 71 23.82 -2.03 6.90
CA LEU A 71 24.98 -1.35 6.33
C LEU A 71 24.59 -0.52 5.10
N ASN A 72 23.77 -1.05 4.21
CA ASN A 72 23.28 -0.32 3.06
C ASN A 72 22.46 0.92 3.48
N ASP A 73 21.70 0.84 4.58
CA ASP A 73 20.98 1.99 5.14
C ASP A 73 21.91 3.00 5.83
N SER A 74 23.12 2.57 6.18
CA SER A 74 24.13 3.41 6.81
C SER A 74 25.13 4.05 5.83
N GLY A 75 24.88 3.92 4.53
CA GLY A 75 25.70 4.54 3.48
C GLY A 75 26.64 3.61 2.73
N TYR A 76 26.67 2.34 3.03
CA TYR A 76 27.57 1.40 2.35
C TYR A 76 26.97 0.84 1.05
N TYR A 77 26.82 1.69 0.04
CA TYR A 77 26.16 1.39 -1.25
C TYR A 77 26.69 0.14 -1.96
N ARG A 78 28.01 -0.07 -1.93
CA ARG A 78 28.68 -1.22 -2.57
C ARG A 78 28.71 -2.48 -1.69
N PHE A 79 28.20 -2.42 -0.47
CA PHE A 79 28.20 -3.57 0.42
C PHE A 79 27.15 -4.58 -0.02
N ASN A 80 27.54 -5.86 -0.07
CA ASN A 80 26.63 -6.97 -0.34
C ASN A 80 26.88 -8.12 0.64
N LYS A 81 25.98 -9.09 0.69
CA LYS A 81 26.03 -10.20 1.62
C LYS A 81 27.25 -11.11 1.46
N ASP A 82 27.92 -11.08 0.30
CA ASP A 82 29.07 -11.95 0.01
C ASP A 82 30.35 -11.51 0.72
N PHE A 83 30.36 -10.29 1.27
CA PHE A 83 31.40 -9.85 2.19
C PHE A 83 31.27 -10.48 3.59
N ILE A 84 30.16 -11.13 3.91
CA ILE A 84 29.92 -11.79 5.20
C ILE A 84 30.08 -13.30 5.00
N TYR A 85 30.98 -13.92 5.78
CA TYR A 85 31.14 -15.37 5.82
C TYR A 85 31.17 -15.85 7.27
N TYR A 86 30.97 -17.16 7.47
CA TYR A 86 30.94 -17.77 8.78
C TYR A 86 32.02 -18.83 8.89
N THR A 87 32.62 -18.93 10.08
CA THR A 87 33.36 -20.10 10.50
C THR A 87 32.56 -20.82 11.61
N ALA A 88 32.45 -22.12 11.50
CA ALA A 88 31.70 -22.95 12.44
C ALA A 88 32.64 -23.98 13.08
N ASP A 89 32.72 -23.98 14.41
CA ASP A 89 33.48 -24.94 15.18
C ASP A 89 32.51 -25.95 15.82
N SER A 90 32.58 -27.19 15.35
CA SER A 90 31.78 -28.33 15.83
C SER A 90 32.54 -29.25 16.76
N THR A 91 33.74 -28.89 17.21
CA THR A 91 34.57 -29.73 18.05
C THR A 91 34.06 -29.90 19.47
N LEU A 92 33.09 -29.12 19.90
CA LEU A 92 32.42 -29.14 21.19
C LEU A 92 31.70 -30.48 21.51
N GLY A 93 31.34 -31.24 20.47
CA GLY A 93 30.51 -32.44 20.59
C GLY A 93 29.05 -32.13 20.96
N ARG A 94 28.24 -33.20 21.18
CA ARG A 94 26.81 -33.08 21.57
C ARG A 94 25.96 -32.22 20.66
N GLN A 95 26.28 -32.13 19.34
CA GLN A 95 25.52 -31.35 18.34
C GLN A 95 25.44 -29.86 18.66
N HIS A 96 26.45 -29.32 19.33
CA HIS A 96 26.63 -27.88 19.54
C HIS A 96 27.71 -27.32 18.63
N VAL A 97 27.50 -26.07 18.14
CA VAL A 97 28.39 -25.39 17.21
C VAL A 97 28.64 -23.97 17.69
N ASN A 98 29.92 -23.57 17.77
CA ASN A 98 30.27 -22.16 17.89
C ASN A 98 30.37 -21.55 16.49
N VAL A 99 29.66 -20.43 16.25
CA VAL A 99 29.64 -19.73 14.98
C VAL A 99 30.29 -18.36 15.14
N THR A 100 31.25 -18.05 14.27
CA THR A 100 31.86 -16.72 14.21
C THR A 100 31.58 -16.12 12.84
N LEU A 101 30.95 -14.92 12.85
CA LEU A 101 30.73 -14.10 11.65
C LEU A 101 31.99 -13.27 11.39
N HIS A 102 32.49 -13.36 10.19
CA HIS A 102 33.60 -12.55 9.68
C HIS A 102 33.15 -11.61 8.57
N LEU A 103 33.78 -10.46 8.47
CA LEU A 103 33.54 -9.47 7.43
C LEU A 103 34.80 -9.27 6.59
N SER A 104 34.72 -9.61 5.29
CA SER A 104 35.82 -9.43 4.35
C SER A 104 36.06 -7.95 4.04
N LYS A 105 37.30 -7.56 3.76
CA LYS A 105 37.65 -6.22 3.29
C LYS A 105 37.13 -5.96 1.90
N TYR A 106 36.88 -4.69 1.59
CA TYR A 106 36.49 -4.26 0.26
C TYR A 106 37.64 -4.33 -0.74
N VAL A 107 37.38 -4.88 -1.91
CA VAL A 107 38.32 -4.96 -3.04
C VAL A 107 37.65 -4.35 -4.26
N GLU A 108 38.20 -3.28 -4.81
CA GLU A 108 37.56 -2.52 -5.91
C GLU A 108 37.67 -3.20 -7.28
N GLY A 109 38.55 -4.15 -7.46
CA GLY A 109 38.75 -4.90 -8.70
C GLY A 109 39.85 -5.92 -8.58
N SER A 110 40.01 -6.77 -9.60
CA SER A 110 41.04 -7.79 -9.63
C SER A 110 42.43 -7.16 -9.54
N GLY A 111 43.20 -7.46 -8.49
CA GLY A 111 44.56 -6.94 -8.27
C GLY A 111 44.63 -5.69 -7.38
N SER A 112 43.51 -5.11 -6.96
CA SER A 112 43.51 -3.98 -6.02
C SER A 112 43.82 -4.46 -4.59
N LYS A 113 44.49 -3.62 -3.79
CA LYS A 113 44.73 -3.91 -2.38
C LYS A 113 43.41 -3.86 -1.59
N PRO A 114 43.19 -4.77 -0.64
CA PRO A 114 42.04 -4.73 0.23
C PRO A 114 42.02 -3.42 1.05
N THR A 115 40.87 -2.76 1.08
CA THR A 115 40.63 -1.48 1.80
C THR A 115 39.44 -1.61 2.73
N LEU A 116 39.17 -0.57 3.52
CA LEU A 116 37.92 -0.47 4.28
C LEU A 116 36.74 -0.21 3.33
N HIS A 117 35.57 -0.63 3.75
CA HIS A 117 34.34 -0.40 2.96
C HIS A 117 34.04 1.09 2.79
N PRO A 118 33.92 1.60 1.55
CA PRO A 118 33.62 3.00 1.31
C PRO A 118 32.20 3.34 1.70
N ARG A 119 32.03 4.52 2.28
CA ARG A 119 30.74 5.06 2.68
C ARG A 119 30.31 6.17 1.72
N TYR A 120 29.07 6.18 1.27
CA TYR A 120 28.60 7.03 0.20
C TYR A 120 27.61 8.09 0.67
N ILE A 121 27.82 9.33 0.23
CA ILE A 121 26.92 10.46 0.44
C ILE A 121 26.30 10.85 -0.90
N ILE A 122 25.03 11.17 -0.91
CA ILE A 122 24.33 11.68 -2.08
C ILE A 122 24.76 13.11 -2.35
N LYS A 123 25.44 13.34 -3.49
CA LYS A 123 25.89 14.67 -3.89
C LYS A 123 24.77 15.47 -4.55
N ASP A 124 24.12 14.87 -5.56
CA ASP A 124 23.03 15.50 -6.28
C ASP A 124 21.94 14.46 -6.62
N VAL A 125 20.70 14.96 -6.76
CA VAL A 125 19.54 14.19 -7.20
C VAL A 125 18.99 14.86 -8.44
N ASN A 126 19.04 14.17 -9.56
CA ASN A 126 18.60 14.66 -10.86
C ASN A 126 17.34 13.93 -11.30
N PHE A 127 16.39 14.66 -11.86
CA PHE A 127 15.23 14.06 -12.51
C PHE A 127 15.44 14.10 -14.01
N ILE A 128 15.23 12.96 -14.67
CA ILE A 128 15.44 12.78 -16.11
C ILE A 128 14.12 12.29 -16.72
N PRO A 129 13.60 12.95 -17.77
CA PRO A 129 12.44 12.43 -18.47
C PRO A 129 12.78 11.11 -19.16
N GLY A 130 11.93 10.10 -19.00
CA GLY A 130 12.12 8.78 -19.62
C GLY A 130 11.66 8.71 -21.07
N ASP A 131 10.97 9.75 -21.54
CA ASP A 131 10.47 9.87 -22.91
C ASP A 131 10.67 11.30 -23.44
N SER A 132 10.47 11.47 -24.76
CA SER A 132 10.67 12.75 -25.45
C SER A 132 9.62 13.81 -25.12
N THR A 133 8.55 13.47 -24.42
CA THR A 133 7.45 14.39 -24.08
C THR A 133 7.76 15.26 -22.86
N GLY A 134 8.86 14.98 -22.17
CA GLY A 134 9.27 15.69 -20.96
C GLY A 134 8.48 15.26 -19.71
N PHE A 135 8.53 16.08 -18.67
CA PHE A 135 7.79 15.80 -17.43
C PHE A 135 6.35 16.24 -17.52
N HIS A 136 5.42 15.33 -17.30
CA HIS A 136 4.00 15.66 -17.12
C HIS A 136 3.64 16.03 -15.67
N LEU A 137 4.49 15.67 -14.71
CA LEU A 137 4.34 16.03 -13.30
C LEU A 137 5.02 17.36 -12.98
N ARG A 138 4.50 18.05 -11.95
CA ARG A 138 5.16 19.25 -11.38
C ARG A 138 6.43 18.83 -10.64
N LYS A 139 7.47 19.67 -10.67
CA LYS A 139 8.73 19.43 -9.96
C LYS A 139 8.53 19.19 -8.46
N SER A 140 7.63 19.92 -7.82
CA SER A 140 7.30 19.74 -6.41
C SER A 140 6.79 18.32 -6.09
N VAL A 141 6.05 17.69 -7.02
CA VAL A 141 5.55 16.32 -6.84
C VAL A 141 6.69 15.32 -6.94
N LEU A 142 7.64 15.53 -7.86
CA LEU A 142 8.85 14.70 -7.98
C LEU A 142 9.67 14.77 -6.69
N GLU A 143 9.90 15.97 -6.17
CA GLU A 143 10.66 16.19 -4.93
C GLU A 143 9.92 15.63 -3.68
N GLU A 144 8.59 15.74 -3.62
CA GLU A 144 7.79 15.18 -2.51
C GLU A 144 7.82 13.66 -2.45
N ASN A 145 7.90 12.98 -3.61
CA ASN A 145 7.94 11.53 -3.71
C ASN A 145 9.34 10.92 -3.68
N THR A 146 10.38 11.75 -3.59
CA THR A 146 11.78 11.32 -3.50
C THR A 146 12.25 11.41 -2.06
N LEU A 147 12.61 10.26 -1.45
CA LEU A 147 13.17 10.20 -0.10
C LEU A 147 14.71 10.27 -0.10
N ILE A 148 15.33 10.06 -1.26
CA ILE A 148 16.76 10.25 -1.47
C ILE A 148 17.05 11.75 -1.37
N GLU A 149 17.89 12.17 -0.42
CA GLU A 149 18.15 13.58 -0.16
C GLU A 149 19.65 13.92 -0.32
N LYS A 150 19.90 15.06 -0.96
CA LYS A 150 21.25 15.61 -1.09
C LYS A 150 21.91 15.83 0.28
N GLY A 151 23.18 15.46 0.40
CA GLY A 151 23.98 15.60 1.62
C GLY A 151 23.77 14.51 2.65
N LYS A 152 22.82 13.60 2.44
CA LYS A 152 22.62 12.43 3.32
C LYS A 152 23.39 11.22 2.83
N TYR A 153 23.65 10.29 3.74
CA TYR A 153 24.19 9.00 3.38
C TYR A 153 23.18 8.22 2.50
N PHE A 154 23.71 7.39 1.62
CA PHE A 154 22.90 6.42 0.88
C PHE A 154 22.09 5.55 1.86
N SER A 155 20.87 5.25 1.51
CA SER A 155 19.99 4.32 2.24
C SER A 155 19.21 3.46 1.24
N ALA A 156 19.32 2.15 1.38
CA ALA A 156 18.56 1.19 0.59
C ALA A 156 17.05 1.28 0.89
N THR A 157 16.70 1.55 2.15
CA THR A 157 15.31 1.80 2.57
C THR A 157 14.72 3.04 1.91
N ASP A 158 15.46 4.16 1.83
CA ASP A 158 14.96 5.37 1.18
C ASP A 158 14.87 5.21 -0.34
N LEU A 159 15.77 4.43 -0.94
CA LEU A 159 15.67 4.03 -2.34
C LEU A 159 14.39 3.22 -2.60
N GLN A 160 14.14 2.17 -1.81
CA GLN A 160 12.95 1.33 -1.96
C GLN A 160 11.65 2.13 -1.75
N LYS A 161 11.63 3.01 -0.73
CA LYS A 161 10.50 3.89 -0.47
C LYS A 161 10.28 4.88 -1.61
N THR A 162 11.35 5.38 -2.24
CA THR A 162 11.26 6.26 -3.42
C THR A 162 10.62 5.51 -4.58
N TYR A 163 11.06 4.29 -4.90
CA TYR A 163 10.39 3.45 -5.90
C TYR A 163 8.91 3.23 -5.59
N ASN A 164 8.59 2.86 -4.35
CA ASN A 164 7.21 2.65 -3.92
C ASN A 164 6.35 3.92 -3.99
N SER A 165 6.94 5.10 -3.75
CA SER A 165 6.25 6.37 -3.88
C SER A 165 5.88 6.68 -5.33
N PHE A 166 6.83 6.53 -6.25
CA PHE A 166 6.58 6.76 -7.68
C PHE A 166 5.63 5.72 -8.29
N SER A 167 5.72 4.46 -7.90
CA SER A 167 4.83 3.40 -8.41
C SER A 167 3.35 3.61 -8.08
N ARG A 168 3.03 4.39 -7.04
CA ARG A 168 1.66 4.76 -6.66
C ARG A 168 1.10 5.93 -7.46
N LEU A 169 1.95 6.66 -8.18
CA LEU A 169 1.51 7.79 -8.98
C LEU A 169 0.89 7.29 -10.29
N GLY A 170 -0.41 7.51 -10.49
CA GLY A 170 -1.11 7.08 -11.69
C GLY A 170 -0.57 7.65 -12.99
N ALA A 171 0.09 8.82 -12.90
CA ALA A 171 0.74 9.49 -14.03
C ALA A 171 2.11 8.88 -14.40
N VAL A 172 2.69 8.03 -13.55
CA VAL A 172 3.98 7.39 -13.76
C VAL A 172 3.77 5.98 -14.29
N HIS A 173 4.41 5.66 -15.40
CA HIS A 173 4.42 4.32 -15.97
C HIS A 173 5.59 3.48 -15.45
N TYR A 174 6.77 4.09 -15.46
CA TYR A 174 8.01 3.42 -15.07
C TYR A 174 8.97 4.40 -14.43
N THR A 175 9.68 3.94 -13.40
CA THR A 175 10.75 4.68 -12.73
C THR A 175 12.02 3.85 -12.72
N ASN A 176 13.12 4.44 -13.10
CA ASN A 176 14.46 3.87 -12.97
C ASN A 176 15.35 4.83 -12.17
N ILE A 177 16.07 4.30 -11.18
CA ILE A 177 16.97 5.11 -10.34
C ILE A 177 18.37 4.54 -10.49
N ASN A 178 19.24 5.31 -11.11
CA ASN A 178 20.63 4.95 -11.34
C ASN A 178 21.53 5.82 -10.45
N PHE A 179 22.55 5.19 -9.89
CA PHE A 179 23.56 5.88 -9.12
C PHE A 179 24.89 5.90 -9.90
N HIS A 180 25.48 7.07 -10.00
CA HIS A 180 26.78 7.28 -10.60
C HIS A 180 27.76 7.76 -9.55
N GLU A 181 28.88 7.06 -9.39
CA GLU A 181 29.95 7.53 -8.51
C GLU A 181 30.59 8.78 -9.11
N VAL A 182 30.71 9.81 -8.28
CA VAL A 182 31.41 11.03 -8.66
C VAL A 182 32.91 10.80 -8.46
N PRO A 183 33.76 10.97 -9.50
CA PRO A 183 35.19 10.86 -9.32
C PRO A 183 35.66 11.81 -8.21
N HIS A 184 36.31 11.26 -7.21
CA HIS A 184 36.92 12.08 -6.15
C HIS A 184 38.22 12.62 -6.69
N TYR A 185 38.23 13.88 -7.14
CA TYR A 185 39.47 14.59 -7.35
C TYR A 185 39.98 15.04 -6.00
N ASP A 186 40.93 14.32 -5.43
CA ASP A 186 41.76 14.79 -4.31
C ASP A 186 42.62 15.98 -4.78
N SER A 187 42.02 17.09 -5.08
CA SER A 187 42.69 18.34 -5.37
C SER A 187 42.53 19.32 -4.20
N LEU A 188 43.11 18.96 -3.08
CA LEU A 188 43.56 19.92 -2.09
C LEU A 188 45.00 19.63 -1.74
N VAL A 189 45.88 19.96 -2.68
CA VAL A 189 47.25 20.32 -2.37
C VAL A 189 47.20 21.69 -1.65
N ILE A 190 46.99 21.67 -0.37
CA ILE A 190 47.30 22.82 0.50
C ILE A 190 48.23 22.30 1.57
N GLY A 191 49.51 22.57 1.40
CA GLY A 191 50.51 22.68 2.43
C GLY A 191 50.73 21.44 3.30
N LYS A 192 51.75 20.64 2.93
CA LYS A 192 52.60 19.81 3.83
C LYS A 192 51.96 19.37 5.16
N SER A 193 50.98 18.45 5.08
CA SER A 193 50.77 17.47 6.17
C SER A 193 49.88 16.35 5.61
N PHE A 194 50.45 15.16 5.41
CA PHE A 194 49.69 13.98 5.07
C PHE A 194 48.94 13.51 6.34
N ALA A 195 47.78 14.05 6.57
CA ALA A 195 46.81 13.38 7.41
C ALA A 195 46.06 12.39 6.54
N TYR A 196 46.42 11.14 6.60
CA TYR A 196 45.58 10.04 6.06
C TYR A 196 44.27 10.05 6.83
N THR A 197 43.28 10.76 6.34
CA THR A 197 41.89 10.58 6.80
C THR A 197 41.41 9.24 6.23
N THR A 198 41.42 8.24 7.07
CA THR A 198 41.09 6.84 6.82
C THR A 198 39.59 6.58 6.62
N SER A 199 38.81 7.57 6.28
CA SER A 199 37.40 7.38 5.93
C SER A 199 37.23 7.66 4.44
N ALA A 200 37.19 6.60 3.64
CA ALA A 200 36.90 6.69 2.20
C ALA A 200 35.42 7.07 1.98
N THR A 201 35.07 8.32 2.33
CA THR A 201 33.76 8.85 1.97
C THR A 201 33.73 9.17 0.49
N ARG A 202 32.84 8.55 -0.25
CA ARG A 202 32.62 8.75 -1.68
C ARG A 202 31.28 9.45 -1.92
N TYR A 203 31.09 9.93 -3.13
CA TYR A 203 29.87 10.64 -3.50
C TYR A 203 29.13 9.94 -4.62
N LEU A 204 27.79 9.97 -4.56
CA LEU A 204 26.89 9.45 -5.57
C LEU A 204 26.00 10.56 -6.12
N ASN A 205 25.84 10.59 -7.43
CA ASN A 205 24.72 11.29 -8.05
C ASN A 205 23.59 10.26 -8.27
N ALA A 206 22.38 10.64 -7.90
CA ALA A 206 21.18 9.84 -8.14
C ALA A 206 20.42 10.39 -9.33
N ASP A 207 20.31 9.64 -10.41
CA ASP A 207 19.55 9.98 -11.60
C ASP A 207 18.23 9.21 -11.61
N ILE A 208 17.14 9.93 -11.40
CA ILE A 208 15.77 9.38 -11.32
C ILE A 208 15.10 9.61 -12.67
N GLN A 209 15.03 8.56 -13.46
CA GLN A 209 14.38 8.56 -14.77
C GLN A 209 12.92 8.16 -14.61
N ILE A 210 12.00 8.99 -15.13
CA ILE A 210 10.56 8.80 -15.01
C ILE A 210 9.92 8.83 -16.38
N SER A 211 9.21 7.75 -16.71
CA SER A 211 8.39 7.64 -17.92
C SER A 211 6.93 7.91 -17.59
N ASN A 212 6.27 8.67 -18.44
CA ASN A 212 4.88 9.06 -18.25
C ASN A 212 3.91 7.94 -18.64
N ASN A 213 2.82 7.82 -17.89
CA ASN A 213 1.68 6.97 -18.28
C ASN A 213 0.73 7.72 -19.22
N LYS A 214 -0.09 6.99 -19.96
CA LYS A 214 -1.17 7.59 -20.74
C LYS A 214 -2.13 8.30 -19.79
N PRO A 215 -2.35 9.61 -19.94
CA PRO A 215 -3.13 10.37 -18.97
C PRO A 215 -4.61 10.03 -19.02
N ASN A 216 -5.15 9.72 -20.21
CA ASN A 216 -6.57 9.49 -20.43
C ASN A 216 -6.85 8.03 -20.79
N THR A 217 -7.93 7.50 -20.22
CA THR A 217 -8.50 6.21 -20.58
C THR A 217 -10.00 6.35 -20.70
N ILE A 218 -10.58 5.81 -21.77
CA ILE A 218 -12.01 5.70 -21.96
C ILE A 218 -12.32 4.22 -22.11
N SER A 219 -13.33 3.75 -21.40
CA SER A 219 -13.85 2.38 -21.54
C SER A 219 -15.35 2.41 -21.72
N PHE A 220 -15.84 1.52 -22.56
CA PHE A 220 -17.27 1.29 -22.80
C PHE A 220 -17.55 -0.20 -22.56
N GLN A 221 -18.51 -0.48 -21.68
CA GLN A 221 -18.87 -1.83 -21.29
C GLN A 221 -20.38 -2.02 -21.45
N PRO A 222 -20.83 -2.75 -22.48
CA PRO A 222 -22.22 -3.16 -22.60
C PRO A 222 -22.47 -4.40 -21.72
N GLU A 223 -23.63 -4.48 -21.08
CA GLU A 223 -24.09 -5.57 -20.21
C GLU A 223 -25.47 -6.03 -20.64
N GLY A 224 -25.69 -7.32 -20.66
CA GLY A 224 -27.01 -7.95 -20.78
C GLY A 224 -27.42 -8.54 -19.44
N THR A 225 -28.64 -8.29 -18.99
CA THR A 225 -29.17 -8.81 -17.73
C THR A 225 -30.41 -9.67 -17.97
N ASN A 226 -30.60 -10.67 -17.11
CA ASN A 226 -31.84 -11.45 -17.06
C ASN A 226 -32.15 -11.71 -15.59
N THR A 227 -33.13 -10.99 -15.08
CA THR A 227 -33.54 -11.05 -13.67
C THR A 227 -34.91 -11.72 -13.59
N ALA A 228 -34.97 -12.94 -13.09
CA ALA A 228 -36.20 -13.73 -12.93
C ALA A 228 -37.06 -13.86 -14.19
N GLY A 229 -36.45 -13.80 -15.39
CA GLY A 229 -37.15 -13.89 -16.68
C GLY A 229 -37.36 -12.52 -17.38
N ASP A 230 -37.10 -11.43 -16.68
CA ASP A 230 -37.11 -10.09 -17.27
C ASP A 230 -35.76 -9.79 -17.94
N LEU A 231 -35.84 -9.40 -19.21
CA LEU A 231 -34.65 -9.12 -20.01
C LEU A 231 -34.29 -7.65 -19.89
N GLY A 232 -33.02 -7.41 -19.65
CA GLY A 232 -32.49 -6.05 -19.56
C GLY A 232 -31.17 -5.86 -20.30
N ALA A 233 -30.81 -4.62 -20.47
CA ALA A 233 -29.52 -4.20 -21.00
C ALA A 233 -29.01 -3.01 -20.21
N ALA A 234 -27.70 -2.95 -20.01
CA ALA A 234 -27.03 -1.79 -19.42
C ALA A 234 -25.79 -1.43 -20.22
N ALA A 235 -25.36 -0.20 -20.09
CA ALA A 235 -24.12 0.28 -20.67
C ALA A 235 -23.40 1.16 -19.65
N ILE A 236 -22.10 0.95 -19.50
CA ILE A 236 -21.23 1.76 -18.65
C ILE A 236 -20.21 2.47 -19.55
N LEU A 237 -20.14 3.77 -19.44
CA LEU A 237 -19.10 4.60 -20.04
C LEU A 237 -18.25 5.19 -18.93
N SER A 238 -16.97 4.83 -18.91
CA SER A 238 -16.01 5.33 -17.93
C SER A 238 -14.93 6.17 -18.60
N TYR A 239 -14.66 7.33 -18.03
CA TYR A 239 -13.53 8.18 -18.39
C TYR A 239 -12.63 8.34 -17.18
N GLN A 240 -11.32 8.17 -17.36
CA GLN A 240 -10.34 8.38 -16.33
C GLN A 240 -9.20 9.27 -16.84
N ASN A 241 -8.89 10.33 -16.09
CA ASN A 241 -7.68 11.13 -16.26
C ASN A 241 -6.76 10.93 -15.04
N ARG A 242 -5.50 10.54 -15.26
CA ARG A 242 -4.53 10.19 -14.20
C ARG A 242 -3.58 11.33 -13.82
N ASN A 243 -3.78 12.52 -14.35
CA ASN A 243 -2.89 13.64 -14.08
C ASN A 243 -3.60 14.99 -14.26
N LEU A 244 -4.76 15.15 -13.65
CA LEU A 244 -5.67 16.25 -13.86
C LEU A 244 -5.00 17.61 -13.62
N PHE A 245 -4.28 17.78 -12.51
CA PHE A 245 -3.61 19.01 -12.13
C PHE A 245 -2.09 18.91 -12.16
N ARG A 246 -1.52 17.96 -12.91
CA ARG A 246 -0.09 17.66 -12.98
C ARG A 246 0.53 17.25 -11.63
N GLY A 247 -0.29 16.70 -10.74
CA GLY A 247 0.09 16.18 -9.44
C GLY A 247 -0.20 14.69 -9.28
N SER A 248 -0.51 14.01 -10.41
CA SER A 248 -0.97 12.62 -10.44
C SER A 248 -2.32 12.41 -9.75
N GLU A 249 -3.14 13.45 -9.71
CA GLU A 249 -4.53 13.33 -9.28
C GLU A 249 -5.31 12.53 -10.33
N ILE A 250 -6.16 11.59 -9.86
CA ILE A 250 -6.95 10.72 -10.72
C ILE A 250 -8.40 11.19 -10.66
N LEU A 251 -8.89 11.69 -11.78
CA LEU A 251 -10.31 11.95 -11.98
C LEU A 251 -10.92 10.74 -12.68
N SER A 252 -11.96 10.15 -12.10
CA SER A 252 -12.77 9.11 -12.71
C SER A 252 -14.22 9.61 -12.84
N LEU A 253 -14.78 9.49 -14.03
CA LEU A 253 -16.17 9.77 -14.33
C LEU A 253 -16.80 8.51 -14.88
N ASP A 254 -17.82 8.02 -14.20
CA ASP A 254 -18.56 6.83 -14.60
C ASP A 254 -20.01 7.22 -14.87
N PHE A 255 -20.51 6.82 -16.01
CA PHE A 255 -21.91 6.95 -16.40
C PHE A 255 -22.46 5.56 -16.70
N ARG A 256 -23.52 5.17 -16.02
CA ARG A 256 -24.23 3.93 -16.24
C ARG A 256 -25.69 4.20 -16.61
N ALA A 257 -26.17 3.57 -17.65
CA ALA A 257 -27.58 3.53 -18.00
C ALA A 257 -28.01 2.06 -18.07
N ALA A 258 -29.12 1.75 -17.42
CA ALA A 258 -29.69 0.42 -17.41
C ALA A 258 -31.19 0.47 -17.70
N PHE A 259 -31.65 -0.50 -18.46
CA PHE A 259 -33.05 -0.70 -18.79
C PHE A 259 -33.40 -2.18 -18.61
N GLU A 260 -34.57 -2.46 -18.05
CA GLU A 260 -35.08 -3.83 -17.88
C GLU A 260 -36.58 -3.85 -18.21
N ALA A 261 -36.97 -4.76 -19.08
CA ALA A 261 -38.36 -4.94 -19.47
C ALA A 261 -39.06 -5.84 -18.47
N ILE A 262 -39.82 -5.25 -17.55
CA ILE A 262 -40.55 -5.98 -16.50
C ILE A 262 -41.86 -6.54 -17.09
N ARG A 263 -42.06 -7.86 -16.92
CA ARG A 263 -43.25 -8.58 -17.39
C ARG A 263 -43.98 -9.22 -16.23
N GLY A 264 -45.31 -9.14 -16.23
CA GLY A 264 -46.13 -9.95 -15.32
C GLY A 264 -46.35 -9.39 -13.92
N LEU A 265 -46.03 -8.12 -13.65
CA LEU A 265 -46.43 -7.45 -12.41
C LEU A 265 -47.95 -7.14 -12.48
N GLU A 266 -48.74 -7.91 -11.71
CA GLU A 266 -50.17 -7.63 -11.56
C GLU A 266 -50.41 -6.25 -10.94
N GLY A 267 -51.30 -5.45 -11.56
CA GLY A 267 -51.63 -4.11 -11.08
C GLY A 267 -50.75 -2.97 -11.61
N TYR A 268 -49.70 -3.26 -12.37
CA TYR A 268 -48.80 -2.25 -12.93
C TYR A 268 -48.87 -2.28 -14.48
N LYS A 269 -49.34 -1.21 -15.09
CA LYS A 269 -49.44 -1.15 -16.54
C LYS A 269 -48.07 -0.82 -17.15
N ASN A 270 -47.48 -1.79 -17.84
CA ASN A 270 -46.33 -1.67 -18.77
C ASN A 270 -45.25 -0.65 -18.37
N SER A 271 -44.80 -0.70 -17.12
CA SER A 271 -43.74 0.17 -16.65
C SER A 271 -42.44 -0.61 -16.59
N ASN A 272 -41.42 -0.13 -17.26
CA ASN A 272 -40.11 -0.73 -17.28
C ASN A 272 -39.26 -0.20 -16.11
N TYR A 273 -38.19 -0.91 -15.82
CA TYR A 273 -37.14 -0.41 -14.93
C TYR A 273 -36.13 0.41 -15.73
N GLU A 274 -35.83 1.59 -15.27
CA GLU A 274 -34.79 2.46 -15.81
C GLU A 274 -33.89 2.94 -14.68
N GLU A 275 -32.59 2.88 -14.89
CA GLU A 275 -31.60 3.40 -13.95
C GLU A 275 -30.55 4.19 -14.69
N TYR A 276 -30.24 5.36 -14.14
CA TYR A 276 -29.13 6.20 -14.57
C TYR A 276 -28.27 6.51 -13.35
N ASP A 277 -26.98 6.22 -13.45
CA ASP A 277 -26.01 6.49 -12.42
C ASP A 277 -24.88 7.34 -13.00
N VAL A 278 -24.53 8.41 -12.31
CA VAL A 278 -23.42 9.28 -12.64
C VAL A 278 -22.54 9.41 -11.40
N GLN A 279 -21.30 8.99 -11.51
CA GLN A 279 -20.33 9.09 -10.43
C GLN A 279 -19.11 9.86 -10.89
N ALA A 280 -18.69 10.85 -10.10
CA ALA A 280 -17.42 11.54 -10.23
C ALA A 280 -16.57 11.26 -9.00
N ARG A 281 -15.31 10.85 -9.21
CA ARG A 281 -14.36 10.55 -8.16
C ARG A 281 -13.05 11.24 -8.45
N LEU A 282 -12.53 11.99 -7.47
CA LEU A 282 -11.25 12.66 -7.54
C LEU A 282 -10.35 12.14 -6.43
N GLN A 283 -9.29 11.42 -6.81
CA GLN A 283 -8.33 10.83 -5.90
C GLN A 283 -7.00 11.59 -5.96
N PHE A 284 -6.47 11.92 -4.80
CA PHE A 284 -5.17 12.56 -4.62
C PHE A 284 -4.18 11.53 -4.05
N PRO A 285 -2.97 11.36 -4.63
CA PRO A 285 -1.97 10.41 -4.14
C PRO A 285 -1.22 10.96 -2.91
N ARG A 286 -1.92 11.67 -2.03
CA ARG A 286 -1.37 12.28 -0.83
C ARG A 286 -2.47 12.56 0.19
N PHE A 287 -2.06 12.76 1.44
CA PHE A 287 -2.97 13.17 2.50
C PHE A 287 -3.35 14.66 2.35
N LEU A 288 -4.62 14.95 2.09
CA LEU A 288 -5.17 16.31 1.98
C LEU A 288 -5.75 16.77 3.30
N ALA A 289 -4.91 16.94 4.32
CA ALA A 289 -5.35 17.53 5.58
C ALA A 289 -4.49 18.76 5.90
N PRO A 290 -5.09 19.88 6.32
CA PRO A 290 -4.38 21.14 6.54
C PRO A 290 -3.38 21.07 7.70
N PHE A 291 -3.59 20.14 8.65
CA PHE A 291 -2.79 20.00 9.87
C PHE A 291 -1.63 19.02 9.75
N VAL A 292 -1.43 18.41 8.59
CA VAL A 292 -0.43 17.34 8.41
C VAL A 292 0.89 17.91 7.93
N THR A 293 1.98 17.61 8.66
CA THR A 293 3.32 18.06 8.33
C THR A 293 3.84 17.46 7.01
N ARG A 294 4.73 18.19 6.32
CA ARG A 294 5.35 17.73 5.07
C ARG A 294 6.08 16.38 5.25
N ASN A 295 6.77 16.19 6.37
CA ASN A 295 7.49 14.94 6.66
C ASN A 295 6.56 13.75 6.83
N PHE A 296 5.41 13.92 7.48
CA PHE A 296 4.41 12.87 7.58
C PHE A 296 3.83 12.52 6.21
N ARG A 297 3.47 13.52 5.40
CA ARG A 297 2.96 13.29 4.02
C ARG A 297 3.92 12.50 3.15
N ARG A 298 5.23 12.80 3.23
CA ARG A 298 6.26 12.08 2.45
C ARG A 298 6.44 10.63 2.88
N ARG A 299 6.26 10.34 4.18
CA ARG A 299 6.47 9.00 4.76
C ARG A 299 5.21 8.16 4.78
N SER A 300 4.04 8.78 4.80
CA SER A 300 2.76 8.08 4.76
C SER A 300 2.41 7.68 3.33
N SER A 301 2.05 6.41 3.15
CA SER A 301 1.49 5.91 1.90
C SER A 301 0.00 6.22 1.85
N ALA A 302 -0.36 7.51 1.91
CA ALA A 302 -1.74 7.94 2.04
C ALA A 302 -2.33 8.43 0.72
N THR A 303 -3.62 8.22 0.56
CA THR A 303 -4.46 8.80 -0.50
C THR A 303 -5.66 9.50 0.12
N SER A 304 -6.15 10.52 -0.55
CA SER A 304 -7.40 11.21 -0.21
C SER A 304 -8.33 11.13 -1.41
N GLU A 305 -9.59 10.83 -1.18
CA GLU A 305 -10.60 10.69 -2.23
C GLU A 305 -11.81 11.55 -1.90
N VAL A 306 -12.29 12.27 -2.89
CA VAL A 306 -13.58 12.95 -2.87
C VAL A 306 -14.43 12.36 -3.97
N SER A 307 -15.63 11.93 -3.64
CA SER A 307 -16.59 11.39 -4.62
C SER A 307 -17.93 12.08 -4.52
N VAL A 308 -18.60 12.20 -5.66
CA VAL A 308 -19.97 12.69 -5.79
C VAL A 308 -20.70 11.74 -6.73
N GLY A 309 -21.87 11.29 -6.33
CA GLY A 309 -22.70 10.41 -7.13
C GLY A 309 -24.15 10.86 -7.19
N TRP A 310 -24.80 10.58 -8.31
CA TRP A 310 -26.21 10.77 -8.53
C TRP A 310 -26.78 9.52 -9.17
N ASN A 311 -27.68 8.85 -8.45
CA ASN A 311 -28.40 7.68 -8.95
C ASN A 311 -29.89 8.01 -9.10
N LEU A 312 -30.42 7.69 -10.24
CA LEU A 312 -31.80 7.93 -10.64
C LEU A 312 -32.40 6.59 -11.04
N GLN A 313 -33.39 6.14 -10.29
CA GLN A 313 -34.02 4.86 -10.47
C GLN A 313 -35.54 5.04 -10.63
N ASN A 314 -36.10 4.57 -11.74
CA ASN A 314 -37.52 4.52 -12.01
C ASN A 314 -37.93 3.05 -12.07
N ARG A 315 -38.80 2.63 -11.14
CA ARG A 315 -39.45 1.32 -11.12
C ARG A 315 -40.94 1.48 -11.22
N PRO A 316 -41.68 0.43 -11.63
CA PRO A 316 -43.14 0.45 -11.60
C PRO A 316 -43.70 0.74 -10.21
N GLU A 317 -42.99 0.32 -9.16
CA GLU A 317 -43.42 0.42 -7.77
C GLU A 317 -43.09 1.78 -7.17
N PHE A 318 -41.93 2.40 -7.54
CA PHE A 318 -41.46 3.66 -6.98
C PHE A 318 -40.42 4.34 -7.88
N HIS A 319 -40.27 5.65 -7.70
CA HIS A 319 -39.15 6.40 -8.21
C HIS A 319 -38.23 6.79 -7.05
N ARG A 320 -36.92 6.56 -7.23
CA ARG A 320 -35.91 6.89 -6.23
C ARG A 320 -34.82 7.75 -6.83
N ARG A 321 -34.38 8.74 -6.11
CA ARG A 321 -33.26 9.62 -6.44
C ARG A 321 -32.31 9.58 -5.27
N VAL A 322 -31.03 9.27 -5.52
CA VAL A 322 -30.01 9.22 -4.49
C VAL A 322 -28.88 10.15 -4.88
N PHE A 323 -28.61 11.11 -4.03
CA PHE A 323 -27.41 11.92 -4.10
C PHE A 323 -26.43 11.40 -3.04
N SER A 324 -25.18 11.17 -3.43
CA SER A 324 -24.12 10.73 -2.52
C SER A 324 -22.90 11.61 -2.65
N SER A 325 -22.23 11.91 -1.54
CA SER A 325 -20.96 12.61 -1.53
C SER A 325 -20.12 12.06 -0.40
N ALA A 326 -18.85 11.73 -0.67
CA ALA A 326 -17.97 11.19 0.36
C ALA A 326 -16.58 11.82 0.27
N TRP A 327 -15.96 11.98 1.44
CA TRP A 327 -14.56 12.35 1.58
C TRP A 327 -13.86 11.30 2.43
N ARG A 328 -12.91 10.57 1.81
CA ARG A 328 -12.24 9.41 2.39
C ARG A 328 -10.74 9.61 2.42
N TYR A 329 -10.12 9.05 3.47
CA TYR A 329 -8.69 8.90 3.59
C TYR A 329 -8.34 7.43 3.70
N HIS A 330 -7.31 7.04 2.98
CA HIS A 330 -6.76 5.69 3.04
C HIS A 330 -5.25 5.79 3.22
N TRP A 331 -4.66 5.07 4.18
CA TRP A 331 -3.21 5.01 4.34
C TRP A 331 -2.73 3.65 4.83
N ILE A 332 -1.50 3.32 4.45
CA ILE A 332 -0.88 2.02 4.71
C ILE A 332 0.35 2.22 5.57
N ASN A 333 0.42 1.48 6.67
CA ASN A 333 1.63 1.32 7.47
C ASN A 333 2.23 -0.05 7.19
N SER A 334 3.18 -0.11 6.26
CA SER A 334 3.80 -1.36 5.82
C SER A 334 4.63 -2.03 6.92
N VAL A 335 5.17 -1.27 7.89
CA VAL A 335 5.99 -1.81 8.99
C VAL A 335 5.15 -2.68 9.93
N HIS A 336 3.93 -2.25 10.19
CA HIS A 336 3.02 -2.95 11.11
C HIS A 336 1.94 -3.75 10.40
N HIS A 337 1.99 -3.85 9.05
CA HIS A 337 0.98 -4.52 8.23
C HIS A 337 -0.46 -4.03 8.47
N LEU A 338 -0.59 -2.71 8.72
CA LEU A 338 -1.86 -2.06 9.03
C LEU A 338 -2.31 -1.19 7.87
N ILE A 339 -3.59 -1.30 7.54
CA ILE A 339 -4.29 -0.44 6.59
C ILE A 339 -5.36 0.31 7.37
N TYR A 340 -5.46 1.61 7.15
CA TYR A 340 -6.42 2.48 7.78
C TYR A 340 -7.30 3.12 6.72
N ASP A 341 -8.59 3.08 6.95
CA ASP A 341 -9.61 3.75 6.18
C ASP A 341 -10.35 4.72 7.09
N PHE A 342 -10.50 5.96 6.68
CA PHE A 342 -11.22 6.97 7.44
C PHE A 342 -12.16 7.72 6.52
N ASP A 343 -13.45 7.47 6.71
CA ASP A 343 -14.52 8.19 6.06
C ASP A 343 -14.84 9.43 6.90
N LEU A 344 -14.21 10.56 6.53
CA LEU A 344 -14.41 11.83 7.24
C LEU A 344 -15.85 12.30 7.12
N LEU A 345 -16.41 12.18 5.93
CA LEU A 345 -17.76 12.59 5.60
C LEU A 345 -18.31 11.66 4.53
N ASP A 346 -19.44 11.04 4.79
CA ASP A 346 -20.23 10.30 3.81
C ASP A 346 -21.70 10.75 3.95
N VAL A 347 -22.17 11.49 2.96
CA VAL A 347 -23.52 12.03 2.89
C VAL A 347 -24.29 11.22 1.87
N SER A 348 -25.46 10.77 2.24
CA SER A 348 -26.40 10.11 1.34
C SER A 348 -27.79 10.75 1.53
N TYR A 349 -28.29 11.37 0.49
CA TYR A 349 -29.64 11.91 0.44
C TYR A 349 -30.49 11.08 -0.50
N VAL A 350 -31.50 10.41 0.07
CA VAL A 350 -32.48 9.61 -0.66
C VAL A 350 -33.76 10.39 -0.75
N TYR A 351 -34.26 10.60 -1.97
CA TYR A 351 -35.52 11.25 -2.26
C TYR A 351 -36.44 10.33 -3.05
N MET A 352 -37.69 10.18 -2.59
CA MET A 352 -38.70 9.30 -3.14
C MET A 352 -39.83 10.13 -3.75
N PRO A 353 -39.68 10.67 -4.99
CA PRO A 353 -40.65 11.58 -5.58
C PRO A 353 -42.03 10.95 -5.83
N TRP A 354 -42.06 9.63 -6.00
CA TRP A 354 -43.31 8.94 -6.30
C TRP A 354 -43.24 7.48 -5.84
N ILE A 355 -44.34 7.01 -5.27
CA ILE A 355 -44.59 5.61 -4.88
C ILE A 355 -45.98 5.25 -5.37
N SER A 356 -46.12 4.07 -6.01
CA SER A 356 -47.39 3.56 -6.51
C SER A 356 -48.40 3.39 -5.37
N GLU A 357 -49.64 3.76 -5.58
CA GLU A 357 -50.72 3.57 -4.61
C GLU A 357 -50.99 2.07 -4.32
N THR A 358 -50.91 1.21 -5.34
CA THR A 358 -51.00 -0.24 -5.18
C THR A 358 -49.90 -0.74 -4.23
N PHE A 359 -48.66 -0.30 -4.45
CA PHE A 359 -47.52 -0.69 -3.64
C PHE A 359 -47.67 -0.18 -2.18
N LYS A 360 -48.16 1.04 -1.99
CA LYS A 360 -48.46 1.58 -0.64
C LYS A 360 -49.45 0.73 0.09
N GLN A 361 -50.60 0.41 -0.52
CA GLN A 361 -51.66 -0.36 0.09
C GLN A 361 -51.23 -1.78 0.45
N ASP A 362 -50.51 -2.48 -0.46
CA ASP A 362 -50.14 -3.86 -0.30
C ASP A 362 -48.98 -4.07 0.68
N TYR A 363 -48.03 -3.15 0.73
CA TYR A 363 -46.76 -3.34 1.43
C TYR A 363 -46.46 -2.33 2.53
N LEU A 364 -46.99 -1.09 2.47
CA LEU A 364 -46.60 -0.03 3.40
C LEU A 364 -47.69 0.28 4.43
N ASP A 365 -48.96 0.23 4.07
CA ASP A 365 -50.09 0.64 4.93
C ASP A 365 -50.63 -0.47 5.83
N ASN A 366 -50.31 -1.73 5.54
CA ASN A 366 -50.70 -2.85 6.39
C ASN A 366 -49.89 -2.84 7.71
N ALA A 367 -50.59 -2.69 8.81
CA ALA A 367 -50.08 -2.39 10.15
C ALA A 367 -49.37 -3.52 10.92
N THR A 368 -48.65 -4.41 10.22
CA THR A 368 -47.84 -5.46 10.87
C THR A 368 -46.41 -4.95 11.13
N THR A 369 -45.77 -5.40 12.22
CA THR A 369 -44.41 -4.98 12.65
C THR A 369 -43.35 -5.12 11.52
N ARG A 370 -43.54 -6.07 10.62
CA ARG A 370 -42.67 -6.31 9.48
C ARG A 370 -42.76 -5.17 8.45
N ASN A 371 -43.91 -4.59 8.29
CA ASN A 371 -44.18 -3.50 7.34
C ASN A 371 -43.66 -2.15 7.85
N ALA A 372 -43.52 -1.97 9.16
CA ALA A 372 -42.93 -0.75 9.74
C ALA A 372 -41.48 -0.57 9.32
N ILE A 373 -40.67 -1.66 9.29
CA ILE A 373 -39.26 -1.60 8.83
C ILE A 373 -39.19 -1.32 7.33
N LEU A 374 -40.10 -1.92 6.54
CA LEU A 374 -40.17 -1.66 5.10
C LEU A 374 -40.48 -0.19 4.81
N ARG A 375 -41.36 0.42 5.58
CA ARG A 375 -41.79 1.81 5.41
C ARG A 375 -40.60 2.80 5.49
N TYR A 376 -39.63 2.57 6.38
CA TYR A 376 -38.43 3.40 6.47
C TYR A 376 -37.57 3.39 5.20
N ASN A 377 -37.58 2.28 4.46
CA ASN A 377 -36.81 2.16 3.22
C ASN A 377 -37.39 2.97 2.05
N TYR A 378 -38.64 3.43 2.19
CA TYR A 378 -39.37 4.19 1.14
C TYR A 378 -39.73 5.61 1.58
N GLN A 379 -38.93 6.19 2.46
CA GLN A 379 -39.03 7.58 2.91
C GLN A 379 -37.85 8.40 2.40
N ASP A 380 -38.01 9.69 2.43
CA ASP A 380 -36.91 10.62 2.19
C ASP A 380 -35.96 10.56 3.38
N LEU A 381 -34.68 10.28 3.09
CA LEU A 381 -33.68 10.07 4.12
C LEU A 381 -32.47 10.95 3.83
N PHE A 382 -32.01 11.66 4.85
CA PHE A 382 -30.71 12.31 4.86
C PHE A 382 -29.82 11.58 5.87
N ILE A 383 -28.78 10.92 5.36
CA ILE A 383 -27.89 10.09 6.17
C ILE A 383 -26.51 10.71 6.11
N LEU A 384 -25.99 11.08 7.28
CA LEU A 384 -24.61 11.50 7.49
C LEU A 384 -23.87 10.43 8.23
N ARG A 385 -22.74 9.98 7.69
CA ARG A 385 -21.91 8.93 8.29
C ARG A 385 -20.48 9.40 8.41
N THR A 386 -19.82 8.93 9.48
CA THR A 386 -18.38 9.01 9.66
C THR A 386 -17.91 7.63 10.08
N GLY A 387 -16.85 7.13 9.45
CA GLY A 387 -16.38 5.77 9.66
C GLY A 387 -14.88 5.67 9.88
N PHE A 388 -14.45 4.68 10.61
CA PHE A 388 -13.06 4.31 10.78
C PHE A 388 -12.89 2.81 10.61
N GLY A 389 -12.03 2.43 9.67
CA GLY A 389 -11.65 1.06 9.38
C GLY A 389 -10.18 0.80 9.75
N LEU A 390 -9.93 -0.34 10.34
CA LEU A 390 -8.59 -0.86 10.62
C LEU A 390 -8.50 -2.27 10.08
N HIS A 391 -7.52 -2.51 9.21
CA HIS A 391 -7.26 -3.83 8.65
C HIS A 391 -5.80 -4.22 8.93
N TYR A 392 -5.62 -5.30 9.68
CA TYR A 392 -4.33 -5.94 9.92
C TYR A 392 -4.27 -7.25 9.14
N SER A 393 -3.16 -7.48 8.41
CA SER A 393 -2.95 -8.70 7.66
C SER A 393 -1.52 -9.20 7.87
N SER A 394 -1.40 -10.40 8.41
CA SER A 394 -0.15 -11.16 8.58
C SER A 394 -0.24 -12.47 7.79
N ALA A 395 0.86 -13.21 7.68
CA ALA A 395 0.90 -14.51 7.02
C ALA A 395 -0.09 -15.54 7.59
N SER A 396 -0.45 -15.42 8.88
CA SER A 396 -1.32 -16.37 9.59
C SER A 396 -2.62 -15.79 10.11
N HIS A 397 -2.76 -14.45 10.20
CA HIS A 397 -3.90 -13.81 10.84
C HIS A 397 -4.36 -12.59 10.05
N VAL A 398 -5.68 -12.42 9.97
CA VAL A 398 -6.32 -11.23 9.39
C VAL A 398 -7.34 -10.71 10.39
N TYR A 399 -7.22 -9.43 10.79
CA TYR A 399 -8.16 -8.75 11.65
C TYR A 399 -8.74 -7.54 10.92
N ARG A 400 -10.05 -7.36 11.01
CA ARG A 400 -10.76 -6.19 10.47
C ARG A 400 -11.64 -5.62 11.57
N LEU A 401 -11.49 -4.33 11.82
CA LEU A 401 -12.33 -3.55 12.71
C LEU A 401 -12.92 -2.40 11.90
N ASN A 402 -14.24 -2.31 11.85
CA ASN A 402 -14.93 -1.18 11.26
C ASN A 402 -15.86 -0.58 12.32
N VAL A 403 -15.77 0.73 12.48
CA VAL A 403 -16.63 1.51 13.39
C VAL A 403 -17.26 2.61 12.56
N GLU A 404 -18.58 2.65 12.54
CA GLU A 404 -19.37 3.62 11.77
C GLU A 404 -20.30 4.36 12.74
N PHE A 405 -20.34 5.67 12.61
CA PHE A 405 -21.29 6.53 13.29
C PHE A 405 -22.23 7.10 12.23
N ALA A 406 -23.52 6.79 12.36
CA ALA A 406 -24.55 7.31 11.48
C ALA A 406 -25.60 8.05 12.33
N GLY A 407 -25.98 9.24 11.91
CA GLY A 407 -26.98 10.03 12.61
C GLY A 407 -27.04 11.47 12.13
N ASN A 408 -28.01 12.23 12.62
CA ASN A 408 -28.12 13.66 12.36
C ASN A 408 -27.17 14.43 13.29
N PHE A 409 -25.98 14.73 12.84
CA PHE A 409 -25.03 15.57 13.58
C PHE A 409 -25.58 16.97 13.92
N LEU A 410 -26.58 17.41 13.17
CA LEU A 410 -27.30 18.67 13.41
C LEU A 410 -28.19 18.62 14.66
N ASP A 411 -28.64 17.45 15.06
CA ASP A 411 -29.47 17.28 16.26
C ASP A 411 -28.66 17.44 17.55
N VAL A 412 -27.39 17.08 17.53
CA VAL A 412 -26.47 17.27 18.65
C VAL A 412 -26.16 18.76 18.90
N CYS A 413 -26.26 19.61 17.86
CA CYS A 413 -25.98 21.04 17.96
C CYS A 413 -27.21 21.89 18.28
N THR A 414 -28.43 21.38 18.15
CA THR A 414 -29.66 22.18 18.27
C THR A 414 -30.62 21.79 19.40
N THR A 415 -30.45 20.66 20.06
CA THR A 415 -31.34 20.23 21.12
C THR A 415 -30.68 20.20 22.50
N THR A 416 -30.87 21.28 23.23
CA THR A 416 -30.98 21.24 24.71
C THR A 416 -32.38 20.71 25.09
N SER A 417 -32.75 19.46 24.80
CA SER A 417 -33.87 18.77 25.46
C SER A 417 -33.96 17.31 25.02
N ASN A 418 -33.71 16.45 25.97
CA ASN A 418 -34.15 15.07 26.19
C ASN A 418 -34.83 14.35 25.02
N ASP A 419 -34.07 13.60 24.25
CA ASP A 419 -34.32 12.26 23.70
C ASP A 419 -33.32 11.97 22.58
N CYS A 420 -32.16 11.44 22.98
CA CYS A 420 -31.16 10.91 22.02
C CYS A 420 -31.37 9.39 21.91
N SER A 421 -31.82 8.93 20.75
CA SER A 421 -31.67 7.53 20.36
C SER A 421 -30.51 7.41 19.38
N ASP A 422 -29.31 7.44 19.89
CA ASP A 422 -28.09 7.20 19.06
C ASP A 422 -28.00 5.69 18.75
N SER A 423 -28.12 5.34 17.49
CA SER A 423 -27.84 4.00 17.04
C SER A 423 -26.37 3.88 16.63
N ILE A 424 -25.55 3.31 17.49
CA ILE A 424 -24.17 2.92 17.20
C ILE A 424 -24.20 1.52 16.59
N HIS A 425 -23.85 1.39 15.31
CA HIS A 425 -23.67 0.10 14.68
C HIS A 425 -22.20 -0.29 14.69
N VAL A 426 -21.83 -1.27 15.52
CA VAL A 426 -20.53 -1.91 15.52
C VAL A 426 -20.67 -3.24 14.78
N ARG A 427 -19.98 -3.40 13.64
CA ARG A 427 -19.82 -4.68 12.94
C ARG A 427 -18.42 -5.22 13.22
N ILE A 428 -18.36 -6.33 13.95
CA ILE A 428 -17.13 -7.10 14.24
C ILE A 428 -16.99 -8.21 13.19
#